data_304a137bf5723550c19be6595411b036
#
_entry.id   304a137bf5723550c19be6595411b036
#
_cell.length_a   1.000
_cell.length_b   1.000
_cell.length_c   1.000
_cell.angle_alpha   90.00
_cell.angle_beta   90.00
_cell.angle_gamma   90.00
#
_symmetry.space_group_name_H-M   'P 1'
#
loop_
_entity.id
_entity.type
_entity.pdbx_description
1 polymer ?
#
loop_
_entity_poly.entity_id
_entity_poly.type
_entity_poly.pdbx_seq_one_letter_code
_entity_poly.pdbx_strand_id
1 'polypeptide(L)'
;MEKHIINFKMARIERIKEMLAANPHDSFLQHALALEYIKIEDDEQARNLFENLLHEDENYIGSYYHLAKLLERTDRIYDAKEVYERGMLKAKECGDLHTFNELKTAYDDLVF
;
A
#
# COMPACT_ATOMS: atom_id res chain seq x y z
N MET A 1 -6.27 -8.82 -26.48
CA MET A 1 -5.09 -8.24 -25.80
C MET A 1 -5.39 -7.94 -24.35
N GLU A 2 -6.40 -7.16 -24.07
CA GLU A 2 -6.78 -6.84 -22.68
C GLU A 2 -7.11 -8.07 -21.84
N LYS A 3 -7.81 -9.05 -22.42
CA LYS A 3 -8.14 -10.29 -21.71
C LYS A 3 -6.93 -11.07 -21.27
N HIS A 4 -5.88 -11.10 -22.09
CA HIS A 4 -4.64 -11.79 -21.73
C HIS A 4 -3.93 -11.10 -20.58
N ILE A 5 -3.89 -9.76 -20.59
CA ILE A 5 -3.27 -8.99 -19.52
C ILE A 5 -4.03 -9.17 -18.21
N ILE A 6 -5.36 -9.08 -18.25
CA ILE A 6 -6.22 -9.27 -17.08
C ILE A 6 -6.05 -10.68 -16.53
N ASN A 7 -6.10 -11.71 -17.39
CA ASN A 7 -5.94 -13.08 -16.96
C ASN A 7 -4.57 -13.34 -16.34
N PHE A 8 -3.53 -12.74 -16.90
CA PHE A 8 -2.18 -12.85 -16.34
C PHE A 8 -2.11 -12.20 -14.95
N LYS A 9 -2.69 -11.01 -14.78
CA LYS A 9 -2.72 -10.32 -13.49
C LYS A 9 -3.54 -11.10 -12.45
N MET A 10 -4.67 -11.68 -12.86
CA MET A 10 -5.48 -12.51 -11.98
C MET A 10 -4.74 -13.78 -11.57
N ALA A 11 -3.96 -14.37 -12.49
CA ALA A 11 -3.14 -15.53 -12.16
C ALA A 11 -2.07 -15.19 -11.11
N ARG A 12 -1.49 -14.00 -11.18
CA ARG A 12 -0.53 -13.53 -10.18
C ARG A 12 -1.18 -13.32 -8.83
N ILE A 13 -2.37 -12.74 -8.81
CA ILE A 13 -3.15 -12.55 -7.58
C ILE A 13 -3.42 -13.91 -6.93
N GLU A 14 -3.89 -14.88 -7.70
CA GLU A 14 -4.17 -16.23 -7.18
C GLU A 14 -2.92 -16.90 -6.62
N ARG A 15 -1.78 -16.73 -7.30
CA ARG A 15 -0.50 -17.28 -6.83
C ARG A 15 -0.09 -16.67 -5.50
N ILE A 16 -0.20 -15.35 -5.36
CA ILE A 16 0.14 -14.66 -4.12
C ILE A 16 -0.80 -15.10 -2.99
N LYS A 17 -2.09 -15.26 -3.29
CA LYS A 17 -3.06 -15.75 -2.31
C LYS A 17 -2.70 -17.15 -1.82
N GLU A 18 -2.23 -18.02 -2.70
CA GLU A 18 -1.77 -19.35 -2.31
C GLU A 18 -0.58 -19.27 -1.35
N MET A 19 0.37 -18.38 -1.65
CA MET A 19 1.52 -18.18 -0.75
C MET A 19 1.08 -17.62 0.60
N LEU A 20 0.12 -16.71 0.61
CA LEU A 20 -0.44 -16.13 1.83
C LEU A 20 -1.20 -17.17 2.65
N ALA A 21 -1.86 -18.14 2.00
CA ALA A 21 -2.53 -19.23 2.72
C ALA A 21 -1.53 -20.01 3.58
N ALA A 22 -0.29 -20.16 3.10
CA ALA A 22 0.77 -20.83 3.85
C ALA A 22 1.44 -19.89 4.87
N ASN A 23 1.42 -18.59 4.63
CA ASN A 23 2.09 -17.56 5.47
C ASN A 23 1.18 -16.34 5.63
N PRO A 24 0.08 -16.45 6.40
CA PRO A 24 -0.97 -15.41 6.44
C PRO A 24 -0.52 -14.05 6.95
N HIS A 25 0.54 -14.01 7.75
CA HIS A 25 1.04 -12.77 8.36
C HIS A 25 2.29 -12.21 7.68
N ASP A 26 2.62 -12.72 6.48
CA ASP A 26 3.78 -12.23 5.73
C ASP A 26 3.48 -10.85 5.15
N SER A 27 4.10 -9.81 5.69
CA SER A 27 3.87 -8.43 5.29
C SER A 27 4.26 -8.17 3.84
N PHE A 28 5.34 -8.77 3.37
CA PHE A 28 5.77 -8.62 1.98
C PHE A 28 4.71 -9.16 1.00
N LEU A 29 4.15 -10.32 1.30
CA LEU A 29 3.11 -10.92 0.46
C LEU A 29 1.82 -10.11 0.49
N GLN A 30 1.44 -9.58 1.65
CA GLN A 30 0.27 -8.72 1.77
C GLN A 30 0.45 -7.44 0.95
N HIS A 31 1.63 -6.83 1.04
CA HIS A 31 1.98 -5.65 0.25
C HIS A 31 1.94 -5.95 -1.24
N ALA A 32 2.56 -7.06 -1.66
CA ALA A 32 2.58 -7.48 -3.06
C ALA A 32 1.17 -7.70 -3.61
N LEU A 33 0.29 -8.33 -2.82
CA LEU A 33 -1.09 -8.55 -3.22
C LEU A 33 -1.83 -7.22 -3.39
N ALA A 34 -1.65 -6.30 -2.46
CA ALA A 34 -2.28 -4.97 -2.55
C ALA A 34 -1.85 -4.25 -3.83
N LEU A 35 -0.57 -4.31 -4.19
CA LEU A 35 -0.07 -3.70 -5.42
C LEU A 35 -0.71 -4.31 -6.66
N GLU A 36 -0.93 -5.64 -6.66
CA GLU A 36 -1.60 -6.30 -7.79
C GLU A 36 -3.05 -5.85 -7.91
N TYR A 37 -3.75 -5.66 -6.80
CA TYR A 37 -5.11 -5.13 -6.83
C TYR A 37 -5.15 -3.70 -7.37
N ILE A 38 -4.16 -2.87 -7.04
CA ILE A 38 -4.07 -1.53 -7.63
C ILE A 38 -3.97 -1.62 -9.16
N LYS A 39 -3.16 -2.56 -9.67
CA LYS A 39 -2.96 -2.73 -11.12
C LYS A 39 -4.23 -3.09 -11.86
N ILE A 40 -5.16 -3.80 -11.22
CA ILE A 40 -6.45 -4.14 -11.82
C ILE A 40 -7.56 -3.16 -11.40
N GLU A 41 -7.17 -2.05 -10.77
CA GLU A 41 -8.08 -0.99 -10.35
C GLU A 41 -9.12 -1.43 -9.33
N ASP A 42 -8.79 -2.44 -8.52
CA ASP A 42 -9.60 -2.85 -7.38
C ASP A 42 -9.09 -2.16 -6.12
N ASP A 43 -9.38 -0.87 -6.02
CA ASP A 43 -8.87 -0.01 -4.96
C ASP A 43 -9.39 -0.40 -3.58
N GLU A 44 -10.60 -0.92 -3.50
CA GLU A 44 -11.18 -1.34 -2.23
C GLU A 44 -10.41 -2.50 -1.61
N GLN A 45 -10.12 -3.52 -2.41
CA GLN A 45 -9.33 -4.66 -1.95
C GLN A 45 -7.91 -4.24 -1.57
N ALA A 46 -7.30 -3.38 -2.38
CA ALA A 46 -5.96 -2.87 -2.09
C ALA A 46 -5.94 -2.11 -0.77
N ARG A 47 -6.91 -1.24 -0.54
CA ARG A 47 -7.02 -0.46 0.69
C ARG A 47 -7.15 -1.37 1.91
N ASN A 48 -8.04 -2.34 1.84
CA ASN A 48 -8.26 -3.25 2.95
C ASN A 48 -6.99 -4.01 3.32
N LEU A 49 -6.24 -4.45 2.31
CA LEU A 49 -4.97 -5.15 2.53
C LEU A 49 -3.92 -4.26 3.18
N PHE A 50 -3.75 -3.03 2.69
CA PHE A 50 -2.80 -2.11 3.29
C PHE A 50 -3.17 -1.75 4.72
N GLU A 51 -4.45 -1.50 4.98
CA GLU A 51 -4.92 -1.16 6.33
C GLU A 51 -4.67 -2.29 7.31
N ASN A 52 -5.00 -3.53 6.91
CA ASN A 52 -4.74 -4.69 7.75
C ASN A 52 -3.24 -4.91 7.98
N LEU A 53 -2.44 -4.78 6.92
CA LEU A 53 -0.99 -4.93 7.00
C LEU A 53 -0.41 -3.96 8.01
N LEU A 54 -0.75 -2.68 7.89
CA LEU A 54 -0.20 -1.63 8.75
C LEU A 54 -0.75 -1.69 10.18
N HIS A 55 -1.91 -2.29 10.37
CA HIS A 55 -2.41 -2.55 11.70
C HIS A 55 -1.57 -3.63 12.40
N GLU A 56 -1.17 -4.66 11.69
CA GLU A 56 -0.38 -5.76 12.23
C GLU A 56 1.12 -5.47 12.25
N ASP A 57 1.61 -4.69 11.27
CA ASP A 57 3.04 -4.41 11.09
C ASP A 57 3.23 -2.93 10.75
N GLU A 58 3.12 -2.10 11.76
CA GLU A 58 3.16 -0.64 11.57
C GLU A 58 4.53 -0.12 11.10
N ASN A 59 5.57 -0.94 11.21
CA ASN A 59 6.91 -0.60 10.75
C ASN A 59 7.21 -1.05 9.32
N TYR A 60 6.21 -1.57 8.61
CA TYR A 60 6.36 -1.89 7.19
C TYR A 60 6.22 -0.60 6.37
N ILE A 61 7.29 0.17 6.34
CA ILE A 61 7.31 1.58 5.93
C ILE A 61 6.82 1.79 4.49
N GLY A 62 7.15 0.87 3.58
CA GLY A 62 6.81 1.01 2.17
C GLY A 62 5.33 1.04 1.85
N SER A 63 4.48 0.54 2.75
CA SER A 63 3.04 0.51 2.49
C SER A 63 2.34 1.86 2.71
N TYR A 64 2.90 2.74 3.53
CA TYR A 64 2.26 4.03 3.82
C TYR A 64 2.11 4.89 2.58
N TYR A 65 3.15 4.96 1.76
CA TYR A 65 3.12 5.77 0.54
C TYR A 65 2.00 5.30 -0.39
N HIS A 66 1.94 4.00 -0.65
CA HIS A 66 0.94 3.42 -1.56
C HIS A 66 -0.48 3.59 -1.03
N LEU A 67 -0.69 3.38 0.28
CA LEU A 67 -2.01 3.57 0.87
C LEU A 67 -2.44 5.04 0.79
N ALA A 68 -1.54 5.96 1.12
CA ALA A 68 -1.86 7.38 1.06
C ALA A 68 -2.21 7.83 -0.36
N LYS A 69 -1.45 7.39 -1.37
CA LYS A 69 -1.74 7.70 -2.77
C LYS A 69 -3.09 7.14 -3.21
N LEU A 70 -3.41 5.94 -2.78
CA LEU A 70 -4.70 5.32 -3.04
C LEU A 70 -5.84 6.14 -2.44
N LEU A 71 -5.67 6.62 -1.22
CA LEU A 71 -6.66 7.44 -0.54
C LEU A 71 -6.85 8.79 -1.22
N GLU A 72 -5.75 9.43 -1.69
CA GLU A 72 -5.85 10.65 -2.49
C GLU A 72 -6.69 10.41 -3.74
N ARG A 73 -6.38 9.34 -4.47
CA ARG A 73 -7.04 9.03 -5.74
C ARG A 73 -8.52 8.75 -5.58
N THR A 74 -8.94 8.29 -4.41
CA THR A 74 -10.33 7.97 -4.12
C THR A 74 -11.02 9.05 -3.30
N ASP A 75 -10.49 10.28 -3.31
CA ASP A 75 -11.06 11.48 -2.65
C ASP A 75 -11.16 11.39 -1.13
N ARG A 76 -10.30 10.57 -0.52
CA ARG A 76 -10.24 10.45 0.93
C ARG A 76 -9.04 11.24 1.46
N ILE A 77 -9.10 12.54 1.28
CA ILE A 77 -7.97 13.44 1.51
C ILE A 77 -7.54 13.49 2.99
N TYR A 78 -8.48 13.55 3.92
CA TYR A 78 -8.15 13.57 5.35
C TYR A 78 -7.45 12.28 5.77
N ASP A 79 -7.95 11.15 5.28
CA ASP A 79 -7.33 9.86 5.59
C ASP A 79 -5.93 9.77 4.97
N ALA A 80 -5.77 10.30 3.75
CA ALA A 80 -4.46 10.33 3.10
C ALA A 80 -3.44 11.13 3.91
N LYS A 81 -3.83 12.31 4.38
CA LYS A 81 -2.98 13.15 5.22
C LYS A 81 -2.53 12.40 6.47
N GLU A 82 -3.46 11.75 7.15
CA GLU A 82 -3.17 10.99 8.35
C GLU A 82 -2.19 9.85 8.07
N VAL A 83 -2.37 9.14 6.97
CA VAL A 83 -1.48 8.04 6.59
C VAL A 83 -0.08 8.55 6.27
N TYR A 84 0.04 9.68 5.56
CA TYR A 84 1.35 10.29 5.31
C TYR A 84 2.05 10.66 6.63
N GLU A 85 1.31 11.27 7.56
CA GLU A 85 1.87 11.67 8.85
C GLU A 85 2.36 10.48 9.66
N ARG A 86 1.56 9.42 9.70
CA ARG A 86 1.94 8.18 10.38
C ARG A 86 3.18 7.57 9.74
N GLY A 87 3.20 7.52 8.41
CA GLY A 87 4.32 6.98 7.67
C GLY A 87 5.61 7.76 7.90
N MET A 88 5.52 9.09 7.92
CA MET A 88 6.67 9.94 8.22
C MET A 88 7.22 9.68 9.62
N LEU A 89 6.33 9.55 10.60
CA LEU A 89 6.73 9.26 11.97
C LEU A 89 7.46 7.91 12.04
N LYS A 90 6.89 6.88 11.42
CA LYS A 90 7.49 5.54 11.44
C LYS A 90 8.81 5.49 10.68
N ALA A 91 8.90 6.15 9.54
CA ALA A 91 10.14 6.23 8.78
C ALA A 91 11.24 6.90 9.60
N LYS A 92 10.91 7.97 10.30
CA LYS A 92 11.85 8.68 11.16
C LYS A 92 12.32 7.79 12.32
N GLU A 93 11.39 7.10 12.97
CA GLU A 93 11.71 6.20 14.08
C GLU A 93 12.62 5.05 13.64
N CYS A 94 12.43 4.56 12.41
CA CYS A 94 13.25 3.49 11.84
C CYS A 94 14.57 3.99 11.24
N GLY A 95 14.79 5.31 11.20
CA GLY A 95 15.98 5.88 10.58
C GLY A 95 15.99 5.84 9.07
N ASP A 96 14.83 5.65 8.43
CA ASP A 96 14.70 5.60 6.98
C ASP A 96 14.42 7.01 6.44
N LEU A 97 15.48 7.80 6.28
CA LEU A 97 15.36 9.18 5.83
C LEU A 97 14.91 9.28 4.37
N HIS A 98 15.28 8.31 3.55
CA HIS A 98 14.86 8.29 2.14
C HIS A 98 13.34 8.23 2.04
N THR A 99 12.73 7.26 2.72
CA THR A 99 11.27 7.09 2.71
C THR A 99 10.58 8.27 3.42
N PHE A 100 11.17 8.78 4.51
CA PHE A 100 10.66 9.97 5.16
C PHE A 100 10.55 11.14 4.17
N ASN A 101 11.59 11.38 3.39
CA ASN A 101 11.60 12.48 2.43
C ASN A 101 10.59 12.28 1.29
N GLU A 102 10.41 11.04 0.83
CA GLU A 102 9.39 10.73 -0.17
C GLU A 102 7.99 11.04 0.36
N LEU A 103 7.70 10.58 1.57
CA LEU A 103 6.40 10.81 2.20
C LEU A 103 6.16 12.30 2.46
N LYS A 104 7.19 13.01 2.93
CA LYS A 104 7.10 14.44 3.18
C LYS A 104 6.81 15.22 1.90
N THR A 105 7.49 14.90 0.82
CA THR A 105 7.25 15.55 -0.47
C THR A 105 5.81 15.35 -0.93
N ALA A 106 5.31 14.13 -0.86
CA ALA A 106 3.94 13.83 -1.25
C ALA A 106 2.92 14.52 -0.32
N TYR A 107 3.22 14.55 0.98
CA TYR A 107 2.38 15.25 1.95
C TYR A 107 2.31 16.73 1.67
N ASP A 108 3.46 17.37 1.43
CA ASP A 108 3.53 18.81 1.13
C ASP A 108 2.76 19.14 -0.16
N ASP A 109 2.85 18.29 -1.17
CA ASP A 109 2.10 18.45 -2.41
C ASP A 109 0.59 18.37 -2.17
N LEU A 110 0.16 17.58 -1.21
CA LEU A 110 -1.26 17.42 -0.89
C LEU A 110 -1.80 18.61 -0.11
N VAL A 111 -1.04 19.15 0.84
CA VAL A 111 -1.52 20.18 1.78
C VAL A 111 -1.17 21.61 1.37
N PHE A 112 -0.24 21.79 0.48
CA PHE A 112 0.19 23.09 -0.03
C PHE A 112 -0.02 23.16 -1.55
#